data_475f7e2872abc42f79ed3c76e46f588a
#
_entry.id   475f7e2872abc42f79ed3c76e46f588a
#
_cell.length_a   1.000
_cell.length_b   1.000
_cell.length_c   1.000
_cell.angle_alpha   90.00
_cell.angle_beta   90.00
_cell.angle_gamma   90.00
#
_symmetry.space_group_name_H-M   'P 1'
#
loop_
_entity.id
_entity.type
_entity.pdbx_description
1 polymer ?
#
loop_
_entity_poly.entity_id
_entity_poly.type
_entity_poly.pdbx_seq_one_letter_code
_entity_poly.pdbx_strand_id
1 'polypeptide(L)'
;MRQIDNRTWEVDRPEWPGFLNHRKPESGKWDYGHALLVAGSYGKMGAAVLAARACLRTGAGLVTVHVPERGVEVMQTAVPEAMVSIDGDACRWTHCFGDEELARYDVVGVGPGLGRDSMEPMRALLESAARLRKPVVVDADGLNMLSMMDDRADLLARVGHAAPVVLTPHAKEFERLFGRFANEDDRQEAQREMSRRTGCVIVFKGHRSQISGRDGAMYLNTTGNAGMATAGSGDVLTGMITGILAQNKENQLDAEMCACLGVWIHGKTGDLVVQNQSECSLLASDMINFIGIATI
;
A
#
# COMPACT_ATOMS: atom_id res chain seq x y z
N MET A 1 -4.51 20.66 -4.18
CA MET A 1 -3.08 20.69 -3.80
C MET A 1 -2.53 22.10 -3.91
N ARG A 2 -1.64 22.49 -2.99
CA ARG A 2 -0.99 23.83 -2.99
C ARG A 2 0.48 23.64 -3.32
N GLN A 3 0.98 24.32 -4.35
CA GLN A 3 2.41 24.31 -4.68
C GLN A 3 3.19 25.13 -3.65
N ILE A 4 4.28 24.57 -3.12
CA ILE A 4 5.20 25.23 -2.16
C ILE A 4 6.42 25.78 -2.90
N ASP A 5 7.00 24.97 -3.78
CA ASP A 5 8.11 25.31 -4.64
C ASP A 5 8.00 24.61 -6.02
N ASN A 6 9.03 24.74 -6.86
CA ASN A 6 9.00 24.21 -8.24
C ASN A 6 8.76 22.68 -8.34
N ARG A 7 8.98 21.93 -7.25
CA ARG A 7 8.90 20.46 -7.24
C ARG A 7 8.25 19.90 -5.98
N THR A 8 7.61 20.75 -5.16
CA THR A 8 6.99 20.34 -3.91
C THR A 8 5.57 20.87 -3.82
N TRP A 9 4.65 19.99 -3.47
CA TRP A 9 3.23 20.29 -3.28
C TRP A 9 2.77 19.85 -1.90
N GLU A 10 1.90 20.64 -1.30
CA GLU A 10 1.16 20.25 -0.09
C GLU A 10 -0.18 19.65 -0.48
N VAL A 11 -0.47 18.45 0.03
CA VAL A 11 -1.72 17.73 -0.21
C VAL A 11 -2.70 18.10 0.91
N ASP A 12 -3.42 19.19 0.73
CA ASP A 12 -4.39 19.69 1.71
C ASP A 12 -5.79 19.08 1.46
N ARG A 13 -6.29 19.21 0.25
CA ARG A 13 -7.55 18.58 -0.16
C ARG A 13 -7.42 18.12 -1.61
N PRO A 14 -7.17 16.82 -1.84
CA PRO A 14 -7.11 16.32 -3.20
C PRO A 14 -8.50 16.37 -3.86
N GLU A 15 -8.52 16.58 -5.17
CA GLU A 15 -9.74 16.37 -5.95
C GLU A 15 -10.02 14.87 -6.00
N TRP A 16 -11.25 14.49 -5.68
CA TRP A 16 -11.66 13.09 -5.70
C TRP A 16 -11.95 12.66 -7.14
N PRO A 17 -11.31 11.60 -7.63
CA PRO A 17 -11.74 10.99 -8.88
C PRO A 17 -13.14 10.39 -8.70
N GLY A 18 -13.96 10.49 -9.75
CA GLY A 18 -15.36 10.09 -9.69
C GLY A 18 -15.58 8.65 -9.22
N PHE A 19 -14.62 7.74 -9.48
CA PHE A 19 -14.73 6.34 -9.06
C PHE A 19 -14.66 6.12 -7.53
N LEU A 20 -14.14 7.08 -6.76
CA LEU A 20 -14.10 6.98 -5.30
C LEU A 20 -15.39 7.42 -4.63
N ASN A 21 -16.18 8.29 -5.29
CA ASN A 21 -17.36 8.91 -4.70
C ASN A 21 -18.68 8.35 -5.23
N HIS A 22 -18.70 7.94 -6.50
CA HIS A 22 -19.94 7.55 -7.15
C HIS A 22 -19.75 6.27 -7.97
N ARG A 23 -20.64 5.32 -7.76
CA ARG A 23 -20.75 4.12 -8.60
C ARG A 23 -21.86 4.31 -9.62
N LYS A 24 -21.60 3.89 -10.87
CA LYS A 24 -22.61 3.91 -11.93
C LYS A 24 -23.74 2.93 -11.57
N PRO A 25 -25.02 3.25 -11.78
CA PRO A 25 -26.13 2.37 -11.41
C PRO A 25 -26.04 0.96 -12.04
N GLU A 26 -25.51 0.85 -13.26
CA GLU A 26 -25.40 -0.40 -14.00
C GLU A 26 -24.07 -1.14 -13.75
N SER A 27 -23.18 -0.59 -12.89
CA SER A 27 -21.86 -1.20 -12.65
C SER A 27 -21.94 -2.42 -11.74
N GLY A 28 -21.03 -3.35 -11.96
CA GLY A 28 -20.81 -4.53 -11.12
C GLY A 28 -19.47 -4.47 -10.39
N LYS A 29 -19.23 -5.46 -9.53
CA LYS A 29 -18.00 -5.55 -8.75
C LYS A 29 -16.72 -5.55 -9.60
N TRP A 30 -16.76 -6.07 -10.81
CA TRP A 30 -15.61 -6.14 -11.73
C TRP A 30 -15.17 -4.77 -12.24
N ASP A 31 -16.06 -3.79 -12.27
CA ASP A 31 -15.75 -2.43 -12.71
C ASP A 31 -14.86 -1.68 -11.72
N TYR A 32 -14.82 -2.14 -10.47
CA TYR A 32 -14.04 -1.53 -9.37
C TYR A 32 -12.78 -2.31 -9.01
N GLY A 33 -12.34 -3.20 -9.90
CA GLY A 33 -11.09 -3.91 -9.83
C GLY A 33 -11.05 -5.07 -8.85
N HIS A 34 -10.06 -5.93 -9.06
CA HIS A 34 -9.77 -7.11 -8.26
C HIS A 34 -8.35 -6.99 -7.68
N ALA A 35 -8.26 -6.78 -6.38
CA ALA A 35 -6.99 -6.70 -5.67
C ALA A 35 -6.54 -8.08 -5.16
N LEU A 36 -5.24 -8.39 -5.31
CA LEU A 36 -4.56 -9.46 -4.60
C LEU A 36 -3.80 -8.85 -3.42
N LEU A 37 -4.03 -9.35 -2.22
CA LEU A 37 -3.21 -9.05 -1.04
C LEU A 37 -2.42 -10.29 -0.65
N VAL A 38 -1.10 -10.21 -0.65
CA VAL A 38 -0.20 -11.24 -0.12
C VAL A 38 0.25 -10.79 1.25
N ALA A 39 -0.37 -11.32 2.31
CA ALA A 39 -0.24 -10.78 3.65
C ALA A 39 -0.51 -11.84 4.73
N GLY A 40 0.06 -11.63 5.91
CA GLY A 40 -0.13 -12.50 7.05
C GLY A 40 0.77 -13.72 7.06
N SER A 41 1.09 -14.18 8.25
CA SER A 41 1.76 -15.43 8.56
C SER A 41 1.27 -15.93 9.91
N TYR A 42 1.66 -17.13 10.30
CA TYR A 42 1.28 -17.67 11.60
C TYR A 42 1.66 -16.70 12.74
N GLY A 43 0.67 -16.30 13.54
CA GLY A 43 0.82 -15.29 14.59
C GLY A 43 0.70 -13.83 14.14
N LYS A 44 0.58 -13.54 12.82
CA LYS A 44 0.48 -12.17 12.28
C LYS A 44 -0.70 -11.98 11.31
N MET A 45 -1.71 -12.82 11.37
CA MET A 45 -2.89 -12.73 10.49
C MET A 45 -3.68 -11.43 10.64
N GLY A 46 -3.56 -10.74 11.78
CA GLY A 46 -4.18 -9.43 12.00
C GLY A 46 -3.79 -8.39 10.94
N ALA A 47 -2.55 -8.43 10.45
CA ALA A 47 -2.10 -7.54 9.38
C ALA A 47 -2.86 -7.78 8.05
N ALA A 48 -3.07 -9.04 7.68
CA ALA A 48 -3.87 -9.42 6.51
C ALA A 48 -5.33 -8.97 6.64
N VAL A 49 -5.92 -9.13 7.84
CA VAL A 49 -7.29 -8.70 8.15
C VAL A 49 -7.44 -7.19 7.99
N LEU A 50 -6.52 -6.41 8.58
CA LEU A 50 -6.55 -4.94 8.51
C LEU A 50 -6.39 -4.45 7.07
N ALA A 51 -5.43 -4.99 6.33
CA ALA A 51 -5.20 -4.62 4.93
C ALA A 51 -6.41 -4.97 4.04
N ALA A 52 -6.99 -6.16 4.20
CA ALA A 52 -8.15 -6.60 3.42
C ALA A 52 -9.40 -5.74 3.69
N ARG A 53 -9.70 -5.48 4.95
CA ARG A 53 -10.81 -4.61 5.34
C ARG A 53 -10.63 -3.19 4.80
N ALA A 54 -9.42 -2.64 4.92
CA ALA A 54 -9.12 -1.31 4.41
C ALA A 54 -9.26 -1.25 2.88
N CYS A 55 -8.77 -2.25 2.15
CA CYS A 55 -8.89 -2.35 0.70
C CYS A 55 -10.37 -2.38 0.24
N LEU A 56 -11.19 -3.21 0.88
CA LEU A 56 -12.64 -3.28 0.62
C LEU A 56 -13.35 -1.96 0.95
N ARG A 57 -13.06 -1.37 2.12
CA ARG A 57 -13.67 -0.10 2.56
C ARG A 57 -13.27 1.09 1.69
N THR A 58 -12.12 1.03 1.04
CA THR A 58 -11.69 2.05 0.08
C THR A 58 -12.41 1.91 -1.26
N GLY A 59 -13.06 0.76 -1.52
CA GLY A 59 -13.96 0.60 -2.64
C GLY A 59 -13.53 -0.43 -3.69
N ALA A 60 -12.46 -1.21 -3.48
CA ALA A 60 -12.13 -2.33 -4.36
C ALA A 60 -13.35 -3.24 -4.53
N GLY A 61 -13.64 -3.62 -5.78
CA GLY A 61 -14.81 -4.44 -6.10
C GLY A 61 -14.67 -5.89 -5.68
N LEU A 62 -13.44 -6.41 -5.73
CA LEU A 62 -13.06 -7.76 -5.32
C LEU A 62 -11.70 -7.72 -4.61
N VAL A 63 -11.57 -8.50 -3.55
CA VAL A 63 -10.30 -8.71 -2.85
C VAL A 63 -10.09 -10.20 -2.67
N THR A 64 -8.92 -10.68 -3.08
CA THR A 64 -8.40 -12.00 -2.73
C THR A 64 -7.21 -11.82 -1.81
N VAL A 65 -7.16 -12.54 -0.70
CA VAL A 65 -6.02 -12.54 0.21
C VAL A 65 -5.31 -13.89 0.11
N HIS A 66 -4.03 -13.85 -0.26
CA HIS A 66 -3.18 -15.04 -0.25
C HIS A 66 -2.56 -15.18 1.13
N VAL A 67 -2.85 -16.30 1.79
CA VAL A 67 -2.46 -16.56 3.17
C VAL A 67 -1.96 -17.99 3.36
N PRO A 68 -1.14 -18.28 4.39
CA PRO A 68 -0.83 -19.64 4.80
C PRO A 68 -2.11 -20.44 5.13
N GLU A 69 -2.06 -21.75 5.00
CA GLU A 69 -3.22 -22.64 5.27
C GLU A 69 -3.89 -22.33 6.62
N ARG A 70 -3.11 -22.14 7.70
CA ARG A 70 -3.63 -21.79 9.04
C ARG A 70 -4.26 -20.41 9.14
N GLY A 71 -4.11 -19.57 8.12
CA GLY A 71 -4.71 -18.24 8.07
C GLY A 71 -6.14 -18.23 7.50
N VAL A 72 -6.57 -19.32 6.86
CA VAL A 72 -7.85 -19.40 6.13
C VAL A 72 -9.05 -19.11 7.04
N GLU A 73 -9.16 -19.80 8.17
CA GLU A 73 -10.28 -19.63 9.10
C GLU A 73 -10.33 -18.20 9.68
N VAL A 74 -9.16 -17.61 9.95
CA VAL A 74 -9.07 -16.25 10.44
C VAL A 74 -9.64 -15.28 9.41
N MET A 75 -9.24 -15.41 8.14
CA MET A 75 -9.72 -14.54 7.07
C MET A 75 -11.22 -14.72 6.81
N GLN A 76 -11.70 -15.95 6.68
CA GLN A 76 -13.11 -16.24 6.44
C GLN A 76 -14.04 -15.78 7.58
N THR A 77 -13.52 -15.77 8.82
CA THR A 77 -14.25 -15.27 9.97
C THR A 77 -14.22 -13.75 10.07
N ALA A 78 -13.03 -13.13 9.88
CA ALA A 78 -12.86 -11.70 10.11
C ALA A 78 -13.24 -10.83 8.91
N VAL A 79 -13.13 -11.35 7.68
CA VAL A 79 -13.38 -10.62 6.42
C VAL A 79 -14.14 -11.53 5.45
N PRO A 80 -15.41 -11.83 5.71
CA PRO A 80 -16.20 -12.75 4.86
C PRO A 80 -16.39 -12.25 3.43
N GLU A 81 -16.20 -10.95 3.18
CA GLU A 81 -16.28 -10.35 1.84
C GLU A 81 -15.03 -10.63 0.98
N ALA A 82 -13.91 -11.04 1.59
CA ALA A 82 -12.69 -11.37 0.86
C ALA A 82 -12.63 -12.85 0.49
N MET A 83 -12.20 -13.13 -0.73
CA MET A 83 -11.81 -14.47 -1.15
C MET A 83 -10.44 -14.80 -0.56
N VAL A 84 -10.15 -16.12 -0.42
CA VAL A 84 -8.86 -16.60 0.07
C VAL A 84 -8.18 -17.45 -1.00
N SER A 85 -6.90 -17.14 -1.28
CA SER A 85 -5.96 -18.01 -1.98
C SER A 85 -5.04 -18.63 -0.93
N ILE A 86 -4.85 -19.95 -1.00
CA ILE A 86 -4.21 -20.73 0.06
C ILE A 86 -2.78 -21.09 -0.36
N ASP A 87 -1.80 -20.73 0.48
CA ASP A 87 -0.41 -21.19 0.31
C ASP A 87 -0.27 -22.68 0.61
N GLY A 88 0.70 -23.33 -0.02
CA GLY A 88 1.04 -24.72 0.25
C GLY A 88 1.70 -24.95 1.61
N ASP A 89 2.18 -23.91 2.27
CA ASP A 89 2.77 -23.97 3.62
C ASP A 89 1.74 -23.54 4.68
N ALA A 90 1.77 -24.22 5.81
CA ALA A 90 0.80 -23.97 6.88
C ALA A 90 1.00 -22.63 7.63
N CYS A 91 2.20 -22.05 7.59
CA CYS A 91 2.59 -20.96 8.49
C CYS A 91 3.08 -19.70 7.78
N ARG A 92 3.56 -19.80 6.54
CA ARG A 92 4.25 -18.72 5.83
C ARG A 92 3.95 -18.74 4.34
N TRP A 93 4.28 -17.65 3.66
CA TRP A 93 4.20 -17.54 2.21
C TRP A 93 5.36 -18.26 1.53
N THR A 94 5.07 -19.19 0.62
CA THR A 94 6.05 -19.95 -0.18
C THR A 94 5.72 -20.00 -1.66
N HIS A 95 4.50 -19.63 -2.03
CA HIS A 95 3.99 -19.70 -3.39
C HIS A 95 4.61 -18.64 -4.32
N CYS A 96 5.18 -19.08 -5.44
CA CYS A 96 5.66 -18.21 -6.51
C CYS A 96 4.55 -17.98 -7.54
N PHE A 97 3.98 -16.77 -7.56
CA PHE A 97 2.94 -16.41 -8.52
C PHE A 97 3.48 -16.37 -9.96
N GLY A 98 2.87 -17.16 -10.85
CA GLY A 98 3.12 -17.11 -12.27
C GLY A 98 2.31 -16.01 -12.98
N ASP A 99 2.70 -15.69 -14.24
CA ASP A 99 2.06 -14.64 -15.03
C ASP A 99 0.55 -14.90 -15.25
N GLU A 100 0.16 -16.14 -15.57
CA GLU A 100 -1.25 -16.51 -15.81
C GLU A 100 -2.13 -16.33 -14.56
N GLU A 101 -1.57 -16.60 -13.39
CA GLU A 101 -2.28 -16.45 -12.12
C GLU A 101 -2.39 -14.97 -11.76
N LEU A 102 -1.28 -14.22 -11.87
CA LEU A 102 -1.24 -12.81 -11.52
C LEU A 102 -2.06 -11.94 -12.49
N ALA A 103 -2.23 -12.39 -13.74
CA ALA A 103 -3.03 -11.69 -14.75
C ALA A 103 -4.50 -11.50 -14.33
N ARG A 104 -5.02 -12.33 -13.41
CA ARG A 104 -6.42 -12.28 -12.92
C ARG A 104 -6.70 -11.07 -12.02
N TYR A 105 -5.66 -10.42 -11.51
CA TYR A 105 -5.77 -9.30 -10.58
C TYR A 105 -5.42 -7.99 -11.26
N ASP A 106 -6.00 -6.90 -10.83
CA ASP A 106 -5.73 -5.55 -11.34
C ASP A 106 -4.55 -4.89 -10.60
N VAL A 107 -4.31 -5.28 -9.35
CA VAL A 107 -3.25 -4.74 -8.47
C VAL A 107 -2.81 -5.78 -7.45
N VAL A 108 -1.58 -5.67 -6.96
CA VAL A 108 -1.06 -6.48 -5.85
C VAL A 108 -0.62 -5.59 -4.70
N GLY A 109 -1.06 -5.91 -3.48
CA GLY A 109 -0.48 -5.41 -2.24
C GLY A 109 0.28 -6.53 -1.54
N VAL A 110 1.54 -6.31 -1.15
CA VAL A 110 2.39 -7.36 -0.57
C VAL A 110 3.20 -6.83 0.60
N GLY A 111 3.29 -7.64 1.67
CA GLY A 111 4.22 -7.36 2.76
C GLY A 111 3.66 -7.40 4.18
N PRO A 112 2.48 -6.88 4.48
CA PRO A 112 1.94 -6.86 5.83
C PRO A 112 1.98 -8.23 6.51
N GLY A 113 2.76 -8.36 7.59
CA GLY A 113 2.81 -9.56 8.41
C GLY A 113 3.36 -10.84 7.78
N LEU A 114 4.10 -10.76 6.67
CA LEU A 114 4.59 -11.96 5.96
C LEU A 114 5.75 -12.69 6.66
N GLY A 115 6.55 -11.99 7.45
CA GLY A 115 7.89 -12.49 7.81
C GLY A 115 8.92 -12.19 6.72
N ARG A 116 10.15 -12.73 6.89
CA ARG A 116 11.29 -12.36 6.01
C ARG A 116 11.85 -13.52 5.21
N ASP A 117 11.22 -14.68 5.27
CA ASP A 117 11.77 -15.92 4.72
C ASP A 117 11.31 -16.23 3.28
N SER A 118 10.54 -15.31 2.66
CA SER A 118 9.89 -15.49 1.35
C SER A 118 10.54 -14.64 0.25
N MET A 119 11.87 -14.53 0.22
CA MET A 119 12.60 -13.68 -0.73
C MET A 119 12.43 -14.13 -2.18
N GLU A 120 12.46 -15.44 -2.45
CA GLU A 120 12.28 -15.99 -3.80
C GLU A 120 10.84 -15.76 -4.31
N PRO A 121 9.77 -16.09 -3.55
CA PRO A 121 8.41 -15.71 -3.90
C PRO A 121 8.22 -14.22 -4.13
N MET A 122 8.84 -13.36 -3.30
CA MET A 122 8.79 -11.89 -3.45
C MET A 122 9.42 -11.43 -4.77
N ARG A 123 10.57 -11.98 -5.14
CA ARG A 123 11.23 -11.69 -6.42
C ARG A 123 10.36 -12.13 -7.59
N ALA A 124 9.87 -13.37 -7.57
CA ALA A 124 9.03 -13.93 -8.62
C ALA A 124 7.76 -13.08 -8.85
N LEU A 125 7.10 -12.66 -7.77
CA LEU A 125 5.93 -11.78 -7.81
C LEU A 125 6.24 -10.44 -8.48
N LEU A 126 7.33 -9.77 -8.07
CA LEU A 126 7.72 -8.47 -8.64
C LEU A 126 8.08 -8.57 -10.12
N GLU A 127 8.82 -9.60 -10.51
CA GLU A 127 9.19 -9.81 -11.91
C GLU A 127 7.98 -10.16 -12.79
N SER A 128 7.04 -10.96 -12.28
CA SER A 128 5.78 -11.24 -12.97
C SER A 128 4.92 -9.97 -13.10
N ALA A 129 4.81 -9.17 -12.02
CA ALA A 129 4.10 -7.90 -12.05
C ALA A 129 4.71 -6.93 -13.09
N ALA A 130 6.03 -6.88 -13.21
CA ALA A 130 6.73 -6.07 -14.21
C ALA A 130 6.39 -6.52 -15.64
N ARG A 131 6.44 -7.83 -15.93
CA ARG A 131 6.07 -8.36 -17.26
C ARG A 131 4.63 -8.04 -17.62
N LEU A 132 3.72 -8.10 -16.65
CA LEU A 132 2.30 -7.81 -16.83
C LEU A 132 1.92 -6.33 -16.69
N ARG A 133 2.90 -5.46 -16.35
CA ARG A 133 2.69 -4.03 -16.03
C ARG A 133 1.65 -3.80 -14.92
N LYS A 134 1.58 -4.74 -13.96
CA LYS A 134 0.63 -4.67 -12.84
C LYS A 134 1.11 -3.74 -11.74
N PRO A 135 0.24 -2.84 -11.23
CA PRO A 135 0.55 -2.04 -10.07
C PRO A 135 0.86 -2.91 -8.84
N VAL A 136 1.88 -2.53 -8.07
CA VAL A 136 2.27 -3.22 -6.83
C VAL A 136 2.46 -2.22 -5.70
N VAL A 137 1.90 -2.53 -4.53
CA VAL A 137 2.17 -1.82 -3.26
C VAL A 137 3.02 -2.74 -2.39
N VAL A 138 4.20 -2.28 -1.96
CA VAL A 138 5.12 -3.04 -1.11
C VAL A 138 5.29 -2.33 0.22
N ASP A 139 5.01 -3.05 1.30
CA ASP A 139 5.11 -2.53 2.68
C ASP A 139 5.77 -3.53 3.63
N ALA A 140 6.13 -3.09 4.80
CA ALA A 140 6.49 -3.89 5.97
C ALA A 140 7.53 -5.00 5.66
N ASP A 141 7.17 -6.27 5.86
CA ASP A 141 8.09 -7.39 5.64
C ASP A 141 8.49 -7.53 4.16
N GLY A 142 7.66 -7.06 3.20
CA GLY A 142 8.04 -6.95 1.79
C GLY A 142 9.22 -6.02 1.57
N LEU A 143 9.22 -4.84 2.19
CA LEU A 143 10.35 -3.90 2.17
C LEU A 143 11.58 -4.46 2.89
N ASN A 144 11.37 -5.18 4.01
CA ASN A 144 12.44 -5.85 4.71
C ASN A 144 13.11 -6.93 3.84
N MET A 145 12.33 -7.75 3.13
CA MET A 145 12.86 -8.74 2.19
C MET A 145 13.66 -8.09 1.05
N LEU A 146 13.13 -7.01 0.45
CA LEU A 146 13.85 -6.24 -0.57
C LEU A 146 15.19 -5.72 -0.04
N SER A 147 15.22 -5.22 1.21
CA SER A 147 16.47 -4.69 1.80
C SER A 147 17.56 -5.75 1.99
N MET A 148 17.21 -7.02 2.03
CA MET A 148 18.13 -8.17 2.17
C MET A 148 18.64 -8.70 0.81
N MET A 149 18.08 -8.24 -0.32
CA MET A 149 18.54 -8.63 -1.65
C MET A 149 19.74 -7.78 -2.07
N ASP A 150 20.83 -8.41 -2.49
CA ASP A 150 22.05 -7.71 -2.90
C ASP A 150 21.82 -6.83 -4.15
N ASP A 151 21.00 -7.30 -5.09
CA ASP A 151 20.65 -6.62 -6.34
C ASP A 151 19.38 -5.79 -6.26
N ARG A 152 18.92 -5.42 -5.05
CA ARG A 152 17.64 -4.71 -4.83
C ARG A 152 17.47 -3.44 -5.65
N ALA A 153 18.56 -2.69 -5.85
CA ALA A 153 18.51 -1.43 -6.61
C ALA A 153 18.18 -1.69 -8.10
N ASP A 154 18.83 -2.70 -8.68
CA ASP A 154 18.61 -3.10 -10.07
C ASP A 154 17.23 -3.74 -10.24
N LEU A 155 16.81 -4.58 -9.29
CA LEU A 155 15.48 -5.18 -9.28
C LEU A 155 14.40 -4.09 -9.25
N LEU A 156 14.49 -3.15 -8.30
CA LEU A 156 13.54 -2.05 -8.18
C LEU A 156 13.52 -1.17 -9.44
N ALA A 157 14.68 -0.89 -10.05
CA ALA A 157 14.74 -0.12 -11.29
C ALA A 157 14.05 -0.86 -12.45
N ARG A 158 14.33 -2.15 -12.63
CA ARG A 158 13.68 -2.95 -13.68
C ARG A 158 12.16 -3.00 -13.49
N VAL A 159 11.70 -3.25 -12.25
CA VAL A 159 10.28 -3.42 -11.97
C VAL A 159 9.54 -2.08 -11.99
N GLY A 160 10.09 -1.04 -11.34
CA GLY A 160 9.44 0.25 -11.21
C GLY A 160 9.37 1.04 -12.53
N HIS A 161 10.32 0.83 -13.47
CA HIS A 161 10.18 1.40 -14.82
C HIS A 161 9.20 0.62 -15.71
N ALA A 162 8.99 -0.67 -15.43
CA ALA A 162 8.07 -1.50 -16.19
C ALA A 162 6.62 -1.40 -15.72
N ALA A 163 6.40 -1.24 -14.40
CA ALA A 163 5.08 -1.22 -13.77
C ALA A 163 4.98 -0.11 -12.71
N PRO A 164 3.77 0.35 -12.34
CA PRO A 164 3.59 1.23 -11.20
C PRO A 164 3.93 0.51 -9.88
N VAL A 165 4.96 0.95 -9.17
CA VAL A 165 5.35 0.40 -7.86
C VAL A 165 5.30 1.49 -6.81
N VAL A 166 4.58 1.22 -5.71
CA VAL A 166 4.49 2.09 -4.54
C VAL A 166 5.16 1.40 -3.36
N LEU A 167 6.22 2.00 -2.83
CA LEU A 167 6.90 1.57 -1.63
C LEU A 167 6.46 2.44 -0.45
N THR A 168 6.13 1.84 0.70
CA THR A 168 5.60 2.59 1.85
C THR A 168 6.49 2.47 3.10
N PRO A 169 7.80 2.81 3.04
CA PRO A 169 8.69 2.64 4.17
C PRO A 169 8.43 3.65 5.30
N HIS A 170 8.48 3.18 6.55
CA HIS A 170 8.78 4.05 7.69
C HIS A 170 10.30 4.30 7.79
N ALA A 171 10.75 5.19 8.67
CA ALA A 171 12.16 5.62 8.75
C ALA A 171 13.17 4.45 8.78
N LYS A 172 12.93 3.43 9.60
CA LYS A 172 13.86 2.28 9.70
C LYS A 172 13.87 1.39 8.46
N GLU A 173 12.74 1.23 7.77
CA GLU A 173 12.65 0.51 6.50
C GLU A 173 13.35 1.29 5.39
N PHE A 174 13.17 2.60 5.35
CA PHE A 174 13.86 3.48 4.41
C PHE A 174 15.38 3.41 4.58
N GLU A 175 15.88 3.48 5.82
CA GLU A 175 17.30 3.33 6.12
C GLU A 175 17.87 1.98 5.66
N ARG A 176 17.13 0.88 5.83
CA ARG A 176 17.58 -0.45 5.38
C ARG A 176 17.64 -0.56 3.85
N LEU A 177 16.70 0.07 3.16
CA LEU A 177 16.64 0.04 1.69
C LEU A 177 17.68 0.94 1.03
N PHE A 178 17.83 2.17 1.54
CA PHE A 178 18.50 3.26 0.85
C PHE A 178 19.69 3.86 1.62
N GLY A 179 19.92 3.44 2.86
CA GLY A 179 21.00 3.94 3.71
C GLY A 179 20.57 5.02 4.70
N ARG A 180 21.52 5.42 5.54
CA ARG A 180 21.31 6.47 6.56
C ARG A 180 21.67 7.84 6.01
N PHE A 181 20.98 8.86 6.47
CA PHE A 181 21.16 10.25 6.07
C PHE A 181 21.44 11.11 7.29
N ALA A 182 22.25 12.18 7.09
CA ALA A 182 22.71 13.01 8.19
C ALA A 182 21.59 13.91 8.76
N ASN A 183 20.67 14.33 7.91
CA ASN A 183 19.56 15.23 8.27
C ASN A 183 18.34 14.96 7.37
N GLU A 184 17.26 15.69 7.61
CA GLU A 184 16.00 15.55 6.89
C GLU A 184 16.11 16.00 5.42
N ASP A 185 16.86 17.04 5.12
CA ASP A 185 17.01 17.56 3.75
C ASP A 185 17.76 16.56 2.87
N ASP A 186 18.85 15.99 3.38
CA ASP A 186 19.60 14.92 2.69
C ASP A 186 18.71 13.69 2.44
N ARG A 187 17.88 13.32 3.41
CA ARG A 187 16.94 12.21 3.26
C ARG A 187 15.87 12.49 2.19
N GLN A 188 15.31 13.71 2.18
CA GLN A 188 14.32 14.11 1.19
C GLN A 188 14.90 14.10 -0.23
N GLU A 189 16.09 14.64 -0.42
CA GLU A 189 16.74 14.60 -1.74
C GLU A 189 17.08 13.17 -2.16
N ALA A 190 17.56 12.35 -1.24
CA ALA A 190 17.75 10.92 -1.50
C ALA A 190 16.45 10.20 -1.88
N GLN A 191 15.33 10.50 -1.21
CA GLN A 191 14.01 9.95 -1.57
C GLN A 191 13.62 10.33 -2.99
N ARG A 192 13.80 11.60 -3.39
CA ARG A 192 13.56 12.07 -4.77
C ARG A 192 14.42 11.32 -5.78
N GLU A 193 15.71 11.21 -5.48
CA GLU A 193 16.67 10.55 -6.37
C GLU A 193 16.38 9.05 -6.50
N MET A 194 16.04 8.38 -5.39
CA MET A 194 15.64 6.96 -5.46
C MET A 194 14.38 6.75 -6.28
N SER A 195 13.39 7.63 -6.16
CA SER A 195 12.19 7.55 -7.02
C SER A 195 12.52 7.69 -8.49
N ARG A 196 13.39 8.65 -8.88
CA ARG A 196 13.83 8.81 -10.28
C ARG A 196 14.61 7.59 -10.78
N ARG A 197 15.55 7.08 -9.99
CA ARG A 197 16.40 5.94 -10.37
C ARG A 197 15.63 4.65 -10.52
N THR A 198 14.72 4.41 -9.60
CA THR A 198 13.98 3.14 -9.57
C THR A 198 12.68 3.18 -10.34
N GLY A 199 12.16 4.36 -10.68
CA GLY A 199 10.82 4.51 -11.23
C GLY A 199 9.71 4.17 -10.23
N CYS A 200 10.02 4.04 -8.93
CA CYS A 200 9.06 3.74 -7.88
C CYS A 200 8.51 5.03 -7.25
N VAL A 201 7.26 5.01 -6.86
CA VAL A 201 6.69 5.99 -5.93
C VAL A 201 7.10 5.57 -4.52
N ILE A 202 7.62 6.51 -3.72
CA ILE A 202 8.03 6.22 -2.35
C ILE A 202 7.19 7.07 -1.37
N VAL A 203 6.46 6.40 -0.51
CA VAL A 203 5.70 6.99 0.60
C VAL A 203 6.52 6.83 1.88
N PHE A 204 7.25 7.86 2.25
CA PHE A 204 7.96 7.90 3.54
C PHE A 204 6.97 8.20 4.66
N LYS A 205 6.67 7.17 5.47
CA LYS A 205 5.68 7.26 6.57
C LYS A 205 6.25 8.00 7.77
N GLY A 206 5.49 8.95 8.30
CA GLY A 206 5.84 9.74 9.50
C GLY A 206 4.87 10.87 9.74
N HIS A 207 5.22 11.76 10.68
CA HIS A 207 4.51 13.02 10.82
C HIS A 207 4.62 13.79 9.49
N ARG A 208 3.48 14.17 8.88
CA ARG A 208 3.43 14.74 7.52
C ARG A 208 4.10 13.83 6.49
N SER A 209 3.59 12.61 6.34
CA SER A 209 4.10 11.64 5.36
C SER A 209 4.43 12.29 4.03
N GLN A 210 5.55 11.88 3.43
CA GLN A 210 6.10 12.48 2.22
C GLN A 210 6.04 11.48 1.08
N ILE A 211 5.50 11.88 -0.05
CA ILE A 211 5.38 11.04 -1.23
C ILE A 211 6.29 11.60 -2.32
N SER A 212 7.17 10.79 -2.90
CA SER A 212 7.94 11.17 -4.07
C SER A 212 7.46 10.44 -5.32
N GLY A 213 7.15 11.19 -6.36
CA GLY A 213 6.78 10.69 -7.67
C GLY A 213 7.98 10.21 -8.49
N ARG A 214 7.71 9.51 -9.57
CA ARG A 214 8.71 8.93 -10.48
C ARG A 214 9.62 9.96 -11.15
N ASP A 215 9.16 11.19 -11.29
CA ASP A 215 9.90 12.35 -11.80
C ASP A 215 10.69 13.11 -10.72
N GLY A 216 10.54 12.69 -9.45
CA GLY A 216 11.10 13.33 -8.27
C GLY A 216 10.27 14.50 -7.74
N ALA A 217 9.03 14.68 -8.17
CA ALA A 217 8.09 15.56 -7.51
C ALA A 217 7.85 15.10 -6.06
N MET A 218 7.65 16.04 -5.13
CA MET A 218 7.41 15.73 -3.72
C MET A 218 6.05 16.24 -3.28
N TYR A 219 5.32 15.40 -2.57
CA TYR A 219 4.00 15.72 -2.03
C TYR A 219 4.02 15.53 -0.52
N LEU A 220 3.62 16.57 0.22
CA LEU A 220 3.61 16.61 1.68
C LEU A 220 2.17 16.45 2.17
N ASN A 221 1.88 15.38 2.89
CA ASN A 221 0.57 15.18 3.48
C ASN A 221 0.31 16.12 4.66
N THR A 222 -0.94 16.59 4.80
CA THR A 222 -1.35 17.52 5.85
C THR A 222 -2.29 16.92 6.90
N THR A 223 -2.77 15.69 6.68
CA THR A 223 -3.71 15.00 7.55
C THR A 223 -3.01 14.01 8.49
N GLY A 224 -3.70 13.64 9.55
CA GLY A 224 -3.22 12.67 10.53
C GLY A 224 -2.76 13.30 11.84
N ASN A 225 -2.72 12.50 12.88
CA ASN A 225 -2.37 12.89 14.24
C ASN A 225 -1.48 11.84 14.93
N ALA A 226 -0.99 12.16 16.12
CA ALA A 226 -0.06 11.31 16.86
C ALA A 226 -0.69 9.99 17.33
N GLY A 227 -2.00 9.91 17.49
CA GLY A 227 -2.72 8.66 17.84
C GLY A 227 -2.55 7.56 16.79
N MET A 228 -2.26 7.92 15.53
CA MET A 228 -1.99 6.96 14.46
C MET A 228 -0.67 6.17 14.63
N ALA A 229 0.16 6.51 15.62
CA ALA A 229 1.36 5.75 15.99
C ALA A 229 0.99 4.46 16.74
N THR A 230 0.16 3.64 16.13
CA THR A 230 -0.35 2.36 16.66
C THR A 230 -0.07 1.21 15.70
N ALA A 231 0.00 -0.01 16.24
CA ALA A 231 0.21 -1.21 15.41
C ALA A 231 -0.95 -1.40 14.40
N GLY A 232 -0.61 -1.77 13.18
CA GLY A 232 -1.59 -2.02 12.11
C GLY A 232 -1.98 -0.80 11.28
N SER A 233 -1.61 0.44 11.70
CA SER A 233 -1.88 1.66 10.92
C SER A 233 -1.26 1.60 9.51
N GLY A 234 -0.03 1.06 9.39
CA GLY A 234 0.62 0.82 8.08
C GLY A 234 -0.12 -0.21 7.23
N ASP A 235 -0.61 -1.30 7.84
CA ASP A 235 -1.36 -2.34 7.13
C ASP A 235 -2.65 -1.78 6.54
N VAL A 236 -3.33 -0.88 7.28
CA VAL A 236 -4.49 -0.13 6.79
C VAL A 236 -4.12 0.73 5.58
N LEU A 237 -3.01 1.49 5.65
CA LEU A 237 -2.53 2.32 4.53
C LEU A 237 -2.24 1.47 3.29
N THR A 238 -1.58 0.33 3.46
CA THR A 238 -1.31 -0.60 2.35
C THR A 238 -2.60 -1.05 1.68
N GLY A 239 -3.61 -1.45 2.47
CA GLY A 239 -4.93 -1.82 1.96
C GLY A 239 -5.61 -0.68 1.21
N MET A 240 -5.54 0.54 1.74
CA MET A 240 -6.15 1.72 1.12
C MET A 240 -5.52 2.07 -0.22
N ILE A 241 -4.19 2.15 -0.30
CA ILE A 241 -3.50 2.45 -1.57
C ILE A 241 -3.78 1.33 -2.59
N THR A 242 -3.76 0.07 -2.17
CA THR A 242 -4.11 -1.06 -3.03
C THR A 242 -5.55 -0.96 -3.54
N GLY A 243 -6.51 -0.59 -2.69
CA GLY A 243 -7.90 -0.41 -3.06
C GLY A 243 -8.14 0.75 -4.04
N ILE A 244 -7.39 1.84 -3.94
CA ILE A 244 -7.46 2.95 -4.90
C ILE A 244 -6.89 2.51 -6.25
N LEU A 245 -5.73 1.87 -6.26
CA LEU A 245 -5.10 1.37 -7.48
C LEU A 245 -5.95 0.30 -8.18
N ALA A 246 -6.67 -0.54 -7.42
CA ALA A 246 -7.60 -1.52 -8.00
C ALA A 246 -8.71 -0.86 -8.82
N GLN A 247 -9.25 0.25 -8.32
CA GLN A 247 -10.34 1.00 -8.96
C GLN A 247 -9.87 1.86 -10.12
N ASN A 248 -8.59 2.17 -10.20
CA ASN A 248 -7.99 3.03 -11.23
C ASN A 248 -7.77 2.31 -12.58
N LYS A 249 -8.72 1.47 -13.00
CA LYS A 249 -8.62 0.62 -14.21
C LYS A 249 -8.43 1.41 -15.51
N GLU A 250 -9.01 2.61 -15.59
CA GLU A 250 -8.90 3.50 -16.74
C GLU A 250 -7.65 4.40 -16.66
N ASN A 251 -6.75 4.17 -15.68
CA ASN A 251 -5.55 4.97 -15.41
C ASN A 251 -5.81 6.48 -15.39
N GLN A 252 -6.91 6.88 -14.76
CA GLN A 252 -7.30 8.30 -14.60
C GLN A 252 -6.29 9.07 -13.75
N LEU A 253 -5.56 8.35 -12.89
CA LEU A 253 -4.54 8.90 -12.00
C LEU A 253 -3.22 8.15 -12.17
N ASP A 254 -2.12 8.89 -12.04
CA ASP A 254 -0.80 8.28 -11.87
C ASP A 254 -0.67 7.61 -10.49
N ALA A 255 0.28 6.69 -10.36
CA ALA A 255 0.48 5.95 -9.12
C ALA A 255 0.83 6.85 -7.92
N GLU A 256 1.55 7.95 -8.14
CA GLU A 256 1.81 8.97 -7.12
C GLU A 256 0.55 9.66 -6.64
N MET A 257 -0.41 9.95 -7.54
CA MET A 257 -1.69 10.53 -7.15
C MET A 257 -2.55 9.53 -6.37
N CYS A 258 -2.54 8.26 -6.78
CA CYS A 258 -3.19 7.18 -6.01
C CYS A 258 -2.59 7.05 -4.61
N ALA A 259 -1.26 7.14 -4.49
CA ALA A 259 -0.57 7.12 -3.21
C ALA A 259 -0.89 8.35 -2.36
N CYS A 260 -0.89 9.56 -2.94
CA CYS A 260 -1.27 10.80 -2.27
C CYS A 260 -2.69 10.73 -1.71
N LEU A 261 -3.64 10.24 -2.50
CA LEU A 261 -5.03 10.05 -2.07
C LEU A 261 -5.10 9.06 -0.89
N GLY A 262 -4.44 7.90 -1.02
CA GLY A 262 -4.41 6.88 0.03
C GLY A 262 -3.85 7.42 1.34
N VAL A 263 -2.72 8.14 1.28
CA VAL A 263 -2.09 8.76 2.46
C VAL A 263 -2.97 9.85 3.07
N TRP A 264 -3.59 10.69 2.24
CA TRP A 264 -4.47 11.76 2.73
C TRP A 264 -5.73 11.19 3.41
N ILE A 265 -6.42 10.22 2.77
CA ILE A 265 -7.59 9.56 3.37
C ILE A 265 -7.19 8.87 4.68
N HIS A 266 -6.06 8.16 4.70
CA HIS A 266 -5.54 7.49 5.87
C HIS A 266 -5.35 8.46 7.05
N GLY A 267 -4.69 9.60 6.82
CA GLY A 267 -4.55 10.63 7.83
C GLY A 267 -5.91 11.22 8.26
N LYS A 268 -6.79 11.48 7.29
CA LYS A 268 -8.13 12.02 7.56
C LYS A 268 -8.98 11.07 8.39
N THR A 269 -8.88 9.74 8.18
CA THR A 269 -9.57 8.76 9.03
C THR A 269 -9.09 8.83 10.47
N GLY A 270 -7.77 8.95 10.70
CA GLY A 270 -7.21 9.16 12.03
C GLY A 270 -7.74 10.44 12.70
N ASP A 271 -7.82 11.53 11.96
CA ASP A 271 -8.35 12.81 12.45
C ASP A 271 -9.85 12.72 12.81
N LEU A 272 -10.64 11.96 12.06
CA LEU A 272 -12.04 11.73 12.35
C LEU A 272 -12.23 10.84 13.60
N VAL A 273 -11.37 9.84 13.79
CA VAL A 273 -11.41 8.99 14.99
C VAL A 273 -11.23 9.81 16.27
N VAL A 274 -10.20 10.67 16.31
CA VAL A 274 -9.89 11.47 17.52
C VAL A 274 -10.88 12.60 17.82
N GLN A 275 -11.82 12.87 16.94
CA GLN A 275 -12.98 13.72 17.25
C GLN A 275 -13.94 13.06 18.24
N ASN A 276 -13.88 11.72 18.36
CA ASN A 276 -14.82 10.93 19.17
C ASN A 276 -14.13 10.18 20.33
N GLN A 277 -12.80 10.11 20.33
CA GLN A 277 -12.01 9.42 21.35
C GLN A 277 -10.61 10.04 21.48
N SER A 278 -9.87 9.67 22.55
CA SER A 278 -8.51 10.19 22.74
C SER A 278 -7.52 9.59 21.73
N GLU A 279 -6.46 10.32 21.41
CA GLU A 279 -5.36 9.82 20.57
C GLU A 279 -4.74 8.53 21.13
N CYS A 280 -4.66 8.39 22.46
CA CYS A 280 -4.08 7.23 23.12
C CYS A 280 -4.91 5.94 22.96
N SER A 281 -6.19 6.06 22.64
CA SER A 281 -7.10 4.91 22.47
C SER A 281 -7.33 4.53 21.02
N LEU A 282 -6.73 5.26 20.05
CA LEU A 282 -6.91 5.00 18.63
C LEU A 282 -6.31 3.64 18.25
N LEU A 283 -7.14 2.80 17.65
CA LEU A 283 -6.75 1.54 17.04
C LEU A 283 -6.82 1.62 15.52
N ALA A 284 -6.00 0.84 14.82
CA ALA A 284 -6.03 0.77 13.36
C ALA A 284 -7.40 0.34 12.82
N SER A 285 -8.13 -0.52 13.53
CA SER A 285 -9.51 -0.92 13.18
C SER A 285 -10.51 0.22 13.25
N ASP A 286 -10.32 1.19 14.15
CA ASP A 286 -11.20 2.37 14.23
C ASP A 286 -11.11 3.19 12.94
N MET A 287 -9.89 3.39 12.43
CA MET A 287 -9.66 4.13 11.19
C MET A 287 -10.44 3.51 10.02
N ILE A 288 -10.47 2.17 9.91
CA ILE A 288 -11.17 1.46 8.84
C ILE A 288 -12.67 1.83 8.80
N ASN A 289 -13.30 2.04 9.96
CA ASN A 289 -14.71 2.40 10.05
C ASN A 289 -15.00 3.82 9.53
N PHE A 290 -14.00 4.69 9.51
CA PHE A 290 -14.13 6.07 9.02
C PHE A 290 -13.70 6.27 7.57
N ILE A 291 -13.19 5.24 6.86
CA ILE A 291 -12.74 5.39 5.47
C ILE A 291 -13.86 5.97 4.58
N GLY A 292 -15.05 5.40 4.63
CA GLY A 292 -16.19 5.89 3.82
C GLY A 292 -16.63 7.31 4.15
N ILE A 293 -16.39 7.77 5.39
CA ILE A 293 -16.69 9.16 5.79
C ILE A 293 -15.59 10.12 5.33
N ALA A 294 -14.34 9.66 5.35
CA ALA A 294 -13.20 10.46 4.93
C ALA A 294 -13.19 10.75 3.42
N THR A 295 -13.96 10.00 2.63
CA THR A 295 -14.09 10.15 1.17
C THR A 295 -15.29 10.98 0.72
N ILE A 296 -16.15 11.43 1.63
CA ILE A 296 -17.25 12.38 1.38
C ILE A 296 -16.75 13.81 1.56
#